data_b6876a525390f27362e6d250b47493ea
#
_entry.id   b6876a525390f27362e6d250b47493ea
#
_cell.length_a   1.000
_cell.length_b   1.000
_cell.length_c   1.000
_cell.angle_alpha   90.00
_cell.angle_beta   90.00
_cell.angle_gamma   90.00
#
_symmetry.space_group_name_H-M   'P 1'
#
loop_
_entity.id
_entity.type
_entity.pdbx_description
1 polymer ?
#
loop_
_entity_poly.entity_id
_entity_poly.type
_entity_poly.pdbx_seq_one_letter_code
_entity_poly.pdbx_strand_id
1 'polypeptide(L)'
;DYPITINGETFYPGGNYAQYLERLKGKHKRADWAWRWSEDLFNFGYNNGFIVVKNGKNGKRIYTKTYQRVSIEKAGNNYVVIEKERVKPVQSIQLVNNIFSNDNAKKELGSIFEDIPFDYPKPTSILRYMLQTIPDCKTILDFFAGSGTTLHATMQLNAEDGGHRKCILVTNNENNICEEVTYERNKRVINGYTTPKGEEVPGLTGNTLRYYRTSFVGRGR
;
A
#
# COMPACT_ATOMS: atom_id res chain seq x y z
N ASP A 1 -30.40 13.92 13.80
CA ASP A 1 -30.70 12.87 14.80
C ASP A 1 -32.13 12.34 14.58
N TYR A 2 -32.31 11.04 14.51
CA TYR A 2 -33.59 10.38 14.31
C TYR A 2 -33.61 9.06 15.13
N PRO A 3 -34.75 8.64 15.65
CA PRO A 3 -34.89 7.34 16.31
C PRO A 3 -34.94 6.20 15.29
N ILE A 4 -34.43 5.04 15.65
CA ILE A 4 -34.46 3.84 14.80
C ILE A 4 -35.26 2.76 15.51
N THR A 5 -36.31 2.23 14.86
CA THR A 5 -37.09 1.11 15.39
C THR A 5 -36.84 -0.16 14.59
N ILE A 6 -36.39 -1.21 15.27
CA ILE A 6 -36.14 -2.54 14.69
C ILE A 6 -36.80 -3.58 15.56
N ASN A 7 -37.65 -4.43 14.95
CA ASN A 7 -38.35 -5.52 15.65
C ASN A 7 -39.08 -5.06 16.91
N GLY A 8 -39.72 -3.88 16.87
CA GLY A 8 -40.49 -3.32 17.98
C GLY A 8 -39.66 -2.65 19.09
N GLU A 9 -38.32 -2.61 18.96
CA GLU A 9 -37.43 -1.93 19.89
C GLU A 9 -36.88 -0.65 19.26
N THR A 10 -36.98 0.49 20.00
CA THR A 10 -36.55 1.78 19.52
C THR A 10 -35.22 2.17 20.12
N PHE A 11 -34.29 2.56 19.27
CA PHE A 11 -32.95 3.02 19.60
C PHE A 11 -32.84 4.52 19.37
N TYR A 12 -32.25 5.23 20.32
CA TYR A 12 -32.14 6.69 20.29
C TYR A 12 -30.69 7.15 20.19
N PRO A 13 -30.41 8.20 19.40
CA PRO A 13 -29.11 8.89 19.47
C PRO A 13 -28.82 9.39 20.90
N GLY A 14 -27.58 9.27 21.34
CA GLY A 14 -27.20 9.56 22.72
C GLY A 14 -27.45 8.41 23.70
N GLY A 15 -28.16 7.34 23.29
CA GLY A 15 -28.30 6.09 24.06
C GLY A 15 -29.64 5.86 24.72
N ASN A 16 -30.41 6.92 25.01
CA ASN A 16 -31.77 6.80 25.57
C ASN A 16 -32.66 7.98 25.18
N TYR A 17 -33.96 7.82 25.41
CA TYR A 17 -34.96 8.81 25.02
C TYR A 17 -34.75 10.21 25.67
N ALA A 18 -34.36 10.27 26.95
CA ALA A 18 -34.13 11.54 27.63
C ALA A 18 -32.95 12.33 27.02
N GLN A 19 -31.86 11.62 26.71
CA GLN A 19 -30.70 12.23 26.02
C GLN A 19 -31.05 12.65 24.59
N TYR A 20 -31.86 11.87 23.89
CA TYR A 20 -32.35 12.24 22.56
C TYR A 20 -33.15 13.54 22.59
N LEU A 21 -34.05 13.76 23.57
CA LEU A 21 -34.81 15.01 23.73
C LEU A 21 -33.89 16.22 24.00
N GLU A 22 -32.84 16.06 24.81
CA GLU A 22 -31.87 17.13 25.05
C GLU A 22 -31.07 17.47 23.78
N ARG A 23 -30.74 16.45 22.99
CA ARG A 23 -30.07 16.64 21.68
C ARG A 23 -30.96 17.44 20.71
N LEU A 24 -32.25 17.17 20.64
CA LEU A 24 -33.19 17.95 19.81
C LEU A 24 -33.24 19.43 20.22
N LYS A 25 -32.94 19.76 21.49
CA LYS A 25 -32.81 21.15 22.00
C LYS A 25 -31.43 21.75 21.75
N GLY A 26 -30.55 21.05 21.00
CA GLY A 26 -29.19 21.52 20.73
C GLY A 26 -28.18 21.27 21.86
N LYS A 27 -28.55 20.58 22.93
CA LYS A 27 -27.67 20.26 24.04
C LYS A 27 -26.92 18.96 23.80
N HIS A 28 -25.67 19.05 23.38
CA HIS A 28 -24.79 17.89 23.11
C HIS A 28 -23.73 17.77 24.18
N LYS A 29 -23.52 16.58 24.72
CA LYS A 29 -22.37 16.26 25.57
C LYS A 29 -21.21 15.74 24.70
N ARG A 30 -19.96 15.98 25.11
CA ARG A 30 -18.77 15.55 24.38
C ARG A 30 -18.72 14.01 24.14
N ALA A 31 -19.33 13.23 25.01
CA ALA A 31 -19.43 11.78 24.93
C ALA A 31 -20.66 11.27 24.16
N ASP A 32 -21.52 12.18 23.70
CA ASP A 32 -22.72 11.78 22.97
C ASP A 32 -22.35 11.29 21.58
N TRP A 33 -23.11 10.31 21.12
CA TRP A 33 -22.96 9.73 19.79
C TRP A 33 -24.25 9.90 18.98
N ALA A 34 -24.10 9.97 17.66
CA ALA A 34 -25.18 10.01 16.69
C ALA A 34 -24.98 8.96 15.62
N TRP A 35 -26.02 8.70 14.84
CA TRP A 35 -25.90 7.82 13.68
C TRP A 35 -24.97 8.43 12.65
N ARG A 36 -24.12 7.60 12.05
CA ARG A 36 -23.23 8.03 10.94
C ARG A 36 -23.94 8.04 9.60
N TRP A 37 -25.05 7.34 9.49
CA TRP A 37 -25.86 7.24 8.30
C TRP A 37 -27.08 8.14 8.42
N SER A 38 -27.52 8.72 7.29
CA SER A 38 -28.81 9.38 7.20
C SER A 38 -29.93 8.36 7.33
N GLU A 39 -31.13 8.79 7.62
CA GLU A 39 -32.30 7.92 7.76
C GLU A 39 -32.56 7.12 6.47
N ASP A 40 -32.47 7.78 5.30
CA ASP A 40 -32.64 7.12 3.99
C ASP A 40 -31.60 6.04 3.75
N LEU A 41 -30.32 6.34 4.05
CA LEU A 41 -29.24 5.36 3.92
C LEU A 41 -29.42 4.21 4.90
N PHE A 42 -29.86 4.49 6.11
CA PHE A 42 -30.14 3.46 7.10
C PHE A 42 -31.26 2.52 6.63
N ASN A 43 -32.38 3.06 6.17
CA ASN A 43 -33.52 2.29 5.69
C ASN A 43 -33.12 1.42 4.48
N PHE A 44 -32.38 1.99 3.54
CA PHE A 44 -31.83 1.25 2.42
C PHE A 44 -30.92 0.12 2.88
N GLY A 45 -29.98 0.42 3.77
CA GLY A 45 -29.03 -0.56 4.29
C GLY A 45 -29.68 -1.65 5.13
N TYR A 46 -30.72 -1.33 5.89
CA TYR A 46 -31.50 -2.31 6.63
C TYR A 46 -32.19 -3.31 5.70
N ASN A 47 -32.88 -2.82 4.69
CA ASN A 47 -33.59 -3.62 3.70
C ASN A 47 -32.63 -4.50 2.84
N ASN A 48 -31.38 -4.08 2.69
CA ASN A 48 -30.35 -4.80 1.94
C ASN A 48 -29.37 -5.61 2.82
N GLY A 49 -29.69 -5.80 4.11
CA GLY A 49 -28.94 -6.68 5.00
C GLY A 49 -27.62 -6.09 5.56
N PHE A 50 -27.37 -4.78 5.40
CA PHE A 50 -26.17 -4.11 5.91
C PHE A 50 -26.25 -3.72 7.39
N ILE A 51 -27.40 -3.94 8.04
CA ILE A 51 -27.59 -3.62 9.45
C ILE A 51 -27.72 -4.91 10.27
N VAL A 52 -27.18 -4.90 11.48
CA VAL A 52 -27.31 -5.97 12.45
C VAL A 52 -27.45 -5.40 13.86
N VAL A 53 -28.35 -5.98 14.65
CA VAL A 53 -28.46 -5.71 16.08
C VAL A 53 -27.72 -6.80 16.84
N LYS A 54 -26.82 -6.43 17.73
CA LYS A 54 -26.07 -7.37 18.58
C LYS A 54 -26.25 -7.04 20.05
N ASN A 55 -26.28 -8.07 20.90
CA ASN A 55 -26.24 -7.91 22.34
C ASN A 55 -24.84 -7.48 22.78
N GLY A 56 -24.74 -6.39 23.51
CA GLY A 56 -23.51 -5.90 24.14
C GLY A 56 -23.63 -5.96 25.67
N LYS A 57 -22.55 -5.63 26.37
CA LYS A 57 -22.52 -5.58 27.85
C LYS A 57 -23.57 -4.63 28.45
N ASN A 58 -23.91 -3.56 27.74
CA ASN A 58 -24.83 -2.51 28.16
C ASN A 58 -26.13 -2.48 27.33
N GLY A 59 -26.65 -3.65 26.91
CA GLY A 59 -27.84 -3.77 26.09
C GLY A 59 -27.55 -3.94 24.59
N LYS A 60 -28.60 -3.97 23.80
CA LYS A 60 -28.51 -4.15 22.34
C LYS A 60 -27.95 -2.90 21.66
N ARG A 61 -27.18 -3.12 20.60
CA ARG A 61 -26.62 -2.05 19.77
C ARG A 61 -26.77 -2.37 18.29
N ILE A 62 -26.96 -1.33 17.50
CA ILE A 62 -27.02 -1.38 16.05
C ILE A 62 -25.60 -1.26 15.49
N TYR A 63 -25.27 -2.15 14.57
CA TYR A 63 -24.01 -2.14 13.84
C TYR A 63 -24.26 -2.17 12.34
N THR A 64 -23.39 -1.51 11.58
CA THR A 64 -23.33 -1.67 10.14
C THR A 64 -22.41 -2.84 9.80
N LYS A 65 -22.83 -3.70 8.87
CA LYS A 65 -21.98 -4.74 8.29
C LYS A 65 -21.13 -4.13 7.17
N THR A 66 -19.90 -4.54 7.13
CA THR A 66 -18.98 -4.23 6.02
C THR A 66 -18.73 -5.52 5.26
N TYR A 67 -19.18 -5.57 4.02
CA TYR A 67 -18.91 -6.70 3.13
C TYR A 67 -17.63 -6.51 2.36
N GLN A 68 -16.94 -7.60 2.00
CA GLN A 68 -15.67 -7.56 1.30
C GLN A 68 -15.80 -7.11 -0.16
N ARG A 69 -16.89 -7.54 -0.82
CA ARG A 69 -17.07 -7.36 -2.26
C ARG A 69 -18.26 -6.49 -2.66
N VAL A 70 -18.99 -5.95 -1.70
CA VAL A 70 -20.15 -5.10 -2.00
C VAL A 70 -20.15 -3.85 -1.13
N SER A 71 -20.65 -2.76 -1.68
CA SER A 71 -20.78 -1.45 -1.02
C SER A 71 -22.10 -0.82 -1.40
N ILE A 72 -22.59 0.10 -0.55
CA ILE A 72 -23.70 0.97 -0.90
C ILE A 72 -23.10 2.27 -1.45
N GLU A 73 -23.56 2.69 -2.61
CA GLU A 73 -23.22 3.99 -3.20
C GLU A 73 -24.47 4.79 -3.52
N LYS A 74 -24.32 6.12 -3.54
CA LYS A 74 -25.39 7.03 -3.89
C LYS A 74 -25.43 7.21 -5.42
N ALA A 75 -26.57 6.90 -6.02
CA ALA A 75 -26.83 7.07 -7.45
C ALA A 75 -27.97 8.09 -7.64
N GLY A 76 -27.62 9.33 -7.94
CA GLY A 76 -28.57 10.44 -7.94
C GLY A 76 -29.21 10.66 -6.58
N ASN A 77 -30.52 10.56 -6.48
CA ASN A 77 -31.26 10.69 -5.21
C ASN A 77 -31.47 9.35 -4.49
N ASN A 78 -31.07 8.23 -5.07
CA ASN A 78 -31.26 6.89 -4.53
C ASN A 78 -29.95 6.24 -4.09
N TYR A 79 -30.02 5.12 -3.38
CA TYR A 79 -28.89 4.27 -3.05
C TYR A 79 -28.95 2.99 -3.89
N VAL A 80 -27.78 2.44 -4.21
CA VAL A 80 -27.63 1.17 -4.92
C VAL A 80 -26.56 0.31 -4.26
N VAL A 81 -26.73 -0.99 -4.32
CA VAL A 81 -25.69 -1.95 -3.92
C VAL A 81 -24.84 -2.23 -5.16
N ILE A 82 -23.55 -2.01 -5.06
CA ILE A 82 -22.59 -2.26 -6.14
C ILE A 82 -21.56 -3.29 -5.72
N GLU A 83 -21.06 -4.04 -6.69
CA GLU A 83 -19.84 -4.81 -6.48
C GLU A 83 -18.65 -3.86 -6.42
N LYS A 84 -17.89 -3.95 -5.34
CA LYS A 84 -16.70 -3.13 -5.11
C LYS A 84 -15.67 -3.92 -4.34
N GLU A 85 -14.58 -4.21 -4.98
CA GLU A 85 -13.43 -4.79 -4.30
C GLU A 85 -12.84 -3.78 -3.29
N ARG A 86 -12.75 -4.18 -2.04
CA ARG A 86 -12.19 -3.33 -0.99
C ARG A 86 -10.69 -3.52 -0.92
N VAL A 87 -9.98 -2.51 -1.29
CA VAL A 87 -8.54 -2.41 -1.08
C VAL A 87 -8.29 -1.76 0.28
N LYS A 88 -7.50 -2.40 1.13
CA LYS A 88 -7.02 -1.78 2.37
C LYS A 88 -5.76 -0.98 2.05
N PRO A 89 -5.66 0.27 2.51
CA PRO A 89 -4.40 1.02 2.39
C PRO A 89 -3.30 0.29 3.18
N VAL A 90 -2.08 0.36 2.68
CA VAL A 90 -0.89 -0.15 3.37
C VAL A 90 -0.74 0.62 4.69
N GLN A 91 -0.64 -0.12 5.79
CA GLN A 91 -0.43 0.46 7.11
C GLN A 91 1.06 0.38 7.45
N SER A 92 1.61 1.42 8.09
CA SER A 92 3.02 1.45 8.50
C SER A 92 3.43 0.27 9.39
N ILE A 93 2.50 -0.27 10.17
CA ILE A 93 2.76 -1.46 11.00
C ILE A 93 3.13 -2.70 10.16
N GLN A 94 2.71 -2.78 8.91
CA GLN A 94 3.06 -3.88 7.99
C GLN A 94 4.53 -3.79 7.56
N LEU A 95 5.14 -2.61 7.63
CA LEU A 95 6.53 -2.35 7.28
C LEU A 95 7.52 -2.56 8.44
N VAL A 96 7.03 -2.92 9.63
CA VAL A 96 7.87 -3.23 10.80
C VAL A 96 8.55 -4.60 10.69
N ASN A 97 8.15 -5.42 9.71
CA ASN A 97 8.75 -6.74 9.52
C ASN A 97 10.25 -6.61 9.25
N ASN A 98 11.04 -7.47 9.92
CA ASN A 98 12.50 -7.47 9.80
C ASN A 98 13.02 -7.67 8.37
N ILE A 99 12.24 -8.30 7.48
CA ILE A 99 12.60 -8.45 6.06
C ILE A 99 12.83 -7.10 5.36
N PHE A 100 12.26 -6.02 5.87
CA PHE A 100 12.40 -4.66 5.36
C PHE A 100 13.55 -3.87 6.03
N SER A 101 14.34 -4.50 6.88
CA SER A 101 15.41 -3.84 7.61
C SER A 101 16.62 -3.50 6.74
N ASN A 102 17.34 -2.46 7.13
CA ASN A 102 18.59 -2.09 6.47
C ASN A 102 19.68 -3.16 6.65
N ASP A 103 19.62 -3.97 7.73
CA ASP A 103 20.56 -5.08 7.94
C ASP A 103 20.38 -6.17 6.87
N ASN A 104 19.15 -6.46 6.50
CA ASN A 104 18.88 -7.39 5.40
C ASN A 104 19.30 -6.80 4.05
N ALA A 105 19.16 -5.48 3.86
CA ALA A 105 19.66 -4.81 2.67
C ALA A 105 21.19 -4.90 2.53
N LYS A 106 21.93 -4.74 3.64
CA LYS A 106 23.38 -4.93 3.65
C LYS A 106 23.79 -6.37 3.36
N LYS A 107 23.10 -7.35 3.93
CA LYS A 107 23.33 -8.78 3.64
C LYS A 107 23.06 -9.09 2.17
N GLU A 108 21.98 -8.57 1.61
CA GLU A 108 21.66 -8.73 0.18
C GLU A 108 22.74 -8.12 -0.71
N LEU A 109 23.19 -6.90 -0.42
CA LEU A 109 24.27 -6.27 -1.19
C LEU A 109 25.59 -7.02 -1.03
N GLY A 110 25.92 -7.45 0.19
CA GLY A 110 27.11 -8.25 0.51
C GLY A 110 27.10 -9.68 -0.06
N SER A 111 25.94 -10.19 -0.52
CA SER A 111 25.89 -11.43 -1.30
C SER A 111 26.27 -11.23 -2.76
N ILE A 112 26.15 -9.99 -3.28
CA ILE A 112 26.47 -9.64 -4.66
C ILE A 112 27.91 -9.17 -4.81
N PHE A 113 28.44 -8.51 -3.76
CA PHE A 113 29.78 -7.93 -3.75
C PHE A 113 30.59 -8.53 -2.60
N GLU A 114 31.87 -8.77 -2.82
CA GLU A 114 32.79 -9.23 -1.79
C GLU A 114 32.93 -8.18 -0.67
N ASP A 115 33.18 -6.94 -1.07
CA ASP A 115 33.15 -5.77 -0.18
C ASP A 115 31.86 -4.99 -0.43
N ILE A 116 31.20 -4.55 0.64
CA ILE A 116 29.93 -3.81 0.52
C ILE A 116 30.25 -2.36 0.07
N PRO A 117 29.98 -2.01 -1.20
CA PRO A 117 30.42 -0.74 -1.78
C PRO A 117 29.49 0.43 -1.47
N PHE A 118 28.49 0.24 -0.57
CA PHE A 118 27.48 1.25 -0.27
C PHE A 118 26.92 1.10 1.14
N ASP A 119 26.95 2.18 1.94
CA ASP A 119 26.67 2.13 3.38
C ASP A 119 25.19 1.95 3.74
N TYR A 120 24.28 2.53 2.96
CA TYR A 120 22.86 2.60 3.29
C TYR A 120 21.95 2.03 2.20
N PRO A 121 22.15 0.77 1.77
CA PRO A 121 21.29 0.16 0.77
C PRO A 121 19.86 0.02 1.32
N LYS A 122 18.89 0.00 0.43
CA LYS A 122 17.51 -0.39 0.76
C LYS A 122 17.29 -1.86 0.38
N PRO A 123 16.48 -2.62 1.13
CA PRO A 123 16.19 -4.00 0.78
C PRO A 123 15.27 -4.06 -0.44
N THR A 124 15.48 -5.02 -1.34
CA THR A 124 14.58 -5.23 -2.49
C THR A 124 13.17 -5.57 -2.06
N SER A 125 13.02 -6.24 -0.93
CA SER A 125 11.73 -6.65 -0.36
C SER A 125 10.75 -5.49 -0.15
N ILE A 126 11.21 -4.34 0.39
CA ILE A 126 10.33 -3.19 0.60
C ILE A 126 9.90 -2.57 -0.73
N LEU A 127 10.80 -2.47 -1.70
CA LEU A 127 10.48 -1.91 -3.02
C LEU A 127 9.53 -2.82 -3.80
N ARG A 128 9.74 -4.14 -3.76
CA ARG A 128 8.81 -5.11 -4.33
C ARG A 128 7.42 -4.98 -3.72
N TYR A 129 7.35 -4.94 -2.38
CA TYR A 129 6.10 -4.76 -1.67
C TYR A 129 5.38 -3.47 -2.09
N MET A 130 6.10 -2.34 -2.18
CA MET A 130 5.53 -1.06 -2.62
C MET A 130 5.06 -1.12 -4.07
N LEU A 131 5.84 -1.69 -4.99
CA LEU A 131 5.47 -1.83 -6.40
C LEU A 131 4.23 -2.70 -6.59
N GLN A 132 4.06 -3.75 -5.80
CA GLN A 132 2.88 -4.62 -5.82
C GLN A 132 1.59 -3.90 -5.37
N THR A 133 1.70 -2.79 -4.63
CA THR A 133 0.51 -2.00 -4.22
C THR A 133 0.00 -1.06 -5.31
N ILE A 134 0.74 -0.90 -6.40
CA ILE A 134 0.39 -0.02 -7.51
C ILE A 134 -0.20 -0.86 -8.66
N PRO A 135 -1.51 -0.79 -8.90
CA PRO A 135 -2.12 -1.50 -10.01
C PRO A 135 -1.49 -1.08 -11.35
N ASP A 136 -1.30 -2.04 -12.24
CA ASP A 136 -0.83 -1.80 -13.62
C ASP A 136 0.46 -0.98 -13.76
N CYS A 137 1.34 -1.05 -12.76
CA CYS A 137 2.64 -0.40 -12.79
C CYS A 137 3.48 -0.96 -13.96
N LYS A 138 3.72 -0.14 -15.00
CA LYS A 138 4.49 -0.54 -16.19
C LYS A 138 5.87 0.10 -16.26
N THR A 139 6.02 1.29 -15.69
CA THR A 139 7.29 2.04 -15.74
C THR A 139 7.60 2.62 -14.36
N ILE A 140 8.78 2.33 -13.88
CA ILE A 140 9.32 2.83 -12.60
C ILE A 140 10.43 3.84 -12.92
N LEU A 141 10.42 4.98 -12.25
CA LEU A 141 11.46 6.00 -12.35
C LEU A 141 12.03 6.29 -10.96
N ASP A 142 13.33 6.18 -10.83
CA ASP A 142 14.06 6.46 -9.60
C ASP A 142 15.17 7.49 -9.88
N PHE A 143 15.03 8.68 -9.33
CA PHE A 143 15.97 9.77 -9.52
C PHE A 143 17.22 9.71 -8.63
N PHE A 144 17.21 8.81 -7.65
CA PHE A 144 18.31 8.67 -6.68
C PHE A 144 18.64 7.18 -6.50
N ALA A 145 19.07 6.55 -7.59
CA ALA A 145 19.23 5.09 -7.68
C ALA A 145 20.11 4.47 -6.59
N GLY A 146 21.05 5.22 -6.01
CA GLY A 146 21.94 4.73 -4.96
C GLY A 146 22.64 3.44 -5.37
N SER A 147 22.41 2.35 -4.62
CA SER A 147 22.95 1.03 -4.96
C SER A 147 22.16 0.28 -6.04
N GLY A 148 21.20 0.90 -6.74
CA GLY A 148 20.43 0.28 -7.81
C GLY A 148 19.37 -0.73 -7.37
N THR A 149 18.91 -0.64 -6.13
CA THR A 149 17.94 -1.58 -5.55
C THR A 149 16.61 -1.61 -6.29
N THR A 150 16.15 -0.45 -6.80
CA THR A 150 14.85 -0.33 -7.49
C THR A 150 14.80 -1.18 -8.76
N LEU A 151 15.88 -1.20 -9.55
CA LEU A 151 15.93 -2.05 -10.75
C LEU A 151 16.02 -3.54 -10.36
N HIS A 152 16.84 -3.90 -9.38
CA HIS A 152 16.92 -5.27 -8.87
C HIS A 152 15.55 -5.78 -8.40
N ALA A 153 14.83 -5.00 -7.57
CA ALA A 153 13.47 -5.32 -7.12
C ALA A 153 12.48 -5.46 -8.28
N THR A 154 12.59 -4.59 -9.29
CA THR A 154 11.74 -4.64 -10.49
C THR A 154 11.96 -5.92 -11.29
N MET A 155 13.22 -6.35 -11.47
CA MET A 155 13.55 -7.58 -12.17
C MET A 155 13.08 -8.83 -11.42
N GLN A 156 13.24 -8.84 -10.08
CA GLN A 156 12.71 -9.92 -9.24
C GLN A 156 11.19 -10.01 -9.37
N LEU A 157 10.49 -8.89 -9.30
CA LEU A 157 9.03 -8.87 -9.42
C LEU A 157 8.54 -9.33 -10.80
N ASN A 158 9.23 -8.92 -11.87
CA ASN A 158 8.93 -9.40 -13.22
C ASN A 158 9.12 -10.91 -13.35
N ALA A 159 10.16 -11.46 -12.72
CA ALA A 159 10.41 -12.90 -12.74
C ALA A 159 9.34 -13.69 -11.95
N GLU A 160 8.80 -13.10 -10.88
CA GLU A 160 7.79 -13.74 -10.02
C GLU A 160 6.40 -13.78 -10.64
N ASP A 161 5.98 -12.66 -11.25
CA ASP A 161 4.59 -12.52 -11.76
C ASP A 161 4.48 -12.53 -13.29
N GLY A 162 5.60 -12.75 -14.01
CA GLY A 162 5.65 -12.71 -15.46
C GLY A 162 5.46 -11.31 -16.05
N GLY A 163 5.61 -10.27 -15.24
CA GLY A 163 5.47 -8.88 -15.66
C GLY A 163 6.59 -8.38 -16.57
N HIS A 164 6.33 -7.28 -17.26
CA HIS A 164 7.30 -6.62 -18.17
C HIS A 164 7.51 -5.16 -17.78
N ARG A 165 7.72 -4.90 -16.48
CA ARG A 165 7.95 -3.55 -15.98
C ARG A 165 9.29 -3.03 -16.47
N LYS A 166 9.32 -1.76 -16.86
CA LYS A 166 10.52 -1.03 -17.23
C LYS A 166 10.96 -0.17 -16.04
N CYS A 167 12.25 -0.14 -15.77
CA CYS A 167 12.83 0.71 -14.74
C CYS A 167 13.84 1.69 -15.36
N ILE A 168 13.75 2.96 -14.96
CA ILE A 168 14.68 4.02 -15.33
C ILE A 168 15.33 4.50 -14.05
N LEU A 169 16.63 4.34 -13.96
CA LEU A 169 17.44 4.83 -12.84
C LEU A 169 18.20 6.08 -13.25
N VAL A 170 18.22 7.06 -12.38
CA VAL A 170 19.04 8.28 -12.52
C VAL A 170 19.90 8.43 -11.28
N THR A 171 21.19 8.65 -11.44
CA THR A 171 22.12 8.92 -10.35
C THR A 171 23.28 9.76 -10.86
N ASN A 172 23.99 10.44 -9.96
CA ASN A 172 25.30 10.99 -10.26
C ASN A 172 26.34 9.85 -10.28
N ASN A 173 27.59 10.18 -10.60
CA ASN A 173 28.70 9.23 -10.51
C ASN A 173 29.74 9.67 -9.47
N GLU A 174 29.30 10.32 -8.40
CA GLU A 174 30.15 10.67 -7.28
C GLU A 174 30.73 9.41 -6.64
N ASN A 175 31.99 9.35 -6.38
CA ASN A 175 32.71 8.17 -5.90
C ASN A 175 32.45 6.90 -6.74
N ASN A 176 32.24 7.04 -8.05
CA ASN A 176 31.97 5.98 -9.00
C ASN A 176 30.70 5.17 -8.70
N ILE A 177 29.77 5.71 -7.92
CA ILE A 177 28.56 4.97 -7.48
C ILE A 177 27.73 4.44 -8.65
N CYS A 178 27.63 5.20 -9.74
CA CYS A 178 26.87 4.76 -10.90
C CYS A 178 27.49 3.53 -11.58
N GLU A 179 28.77 3.58 -11.84
CA GLU A 179 29.49 2.56 -12.62
C GLU A 179 29.82 1.33 -11.78
N GLU A 180 30.39 1.55 -10.58
CA GLU A 180 30.92 0.45 -9.77
C GLU A 180 29.88 -0.19 -8.84
N VAL A 181 28.79 0.52 -8.53
CA VAL A 181 27.76 0.00 -7.63
C VAL A 181 26.44 -0.22 -8.37
N THR A 182 25.80 0.87 -8.86
CA THR A 182 24.46 0.78 -9.46
C THR A 182 24.42 -0.12 -10.68
N TYR A 183 25.32 0.12 -11.62
CA TYR A 183 25.43 -0.64 -12.87
C TYR A 183 25.90 -2.06 -12.61
N GLU A 184 26.98 -2.22 -11.87
CA GLU A 184 27.61 -3.54 -11.63
C GLU A 184 26.67 -4.48 -10.84
N ARG A 185 25.94 -3.97 -9.81
CA ARG A 185 24.92 -4.74 -9.13
C ARG A 185 23.90 -5.33 -10.09
N ASN A 186 23.32 -4.49 -10.92
CA ASN A 186 22.25 -4.90 -11.82
C ASN A 186 22.75 -5.81 -12.94
N LYS A 187 23.96 -5.58 -13.42
CA LYS A 187 24.64 -6.47 -14.37
C LYS A 187 24.85 -7.89 -13.80
N ARG A 188 25.34 -8.00 -12.55
CA ARG A 188 25.50 -9.27 -11.86
C ARG A 188 24.16 -9.96 -11.65
N VAL A 189 23.15 -9.25 -11.23
CA VAL A 189 21.79 -9.79 -11.05
C VAL A 189 21.20 -10.35 -12.35
N ILE A 190 21.46 -9.70 -13.48
CA ILE A 190 20.99 -10.18 -14.79
C ILE A 190 21.75 -11.44 -15.22
N ASN A 191 23.07 -11.46 -15.05
CA ASN A 191 23.92 -12.54 -15.57
C ASN A 191 24.03 -13.72 -14.61
N GLY A 192 23.70 -13.56 -13.34
CA GLY A 192 24.05 -14.46 -12.25
C GLY A 192 25.41 -14.08 -11.66
N TYR A 193 25.65 -14.54 -10.45
CA TYR A 193 26.87 -14.28 -9.70
C TYR A 193 27.14 -15.37 -8.67
N THR A 194 28.40 -15.51 -8.30
CA THR A 194 28.81 -16.36 -7.18
C THR A 194 28.91 -15.49 -5.93
N THR A 195 28.26 -15.91 -4.84
CA THR A 195 28.36 -15.18 -3.56
C THR A 195 29.76 -15.30 -2.98
N PRO A 196 30.19 -14.42 -2.05
CA PRO A 196 31.47 -14.57 -1.34
C PRO A 196 31.63 -15.90 -0.58
N LYS A 197 30.52 -16.60 -0.34
CA LYS A 197 30.52 -17.95 0.27
C LYS A 197 30.64 -19.10 -0.73
N GLY A 198 30.75 -18.78 -2.03
CA GLY A 198 30.86 -19.79 -3.09
C GLY A 198 29.52 -20.35 -3.57
N GLU A 199 28.39 -19.74 -3.22
CA GLU A 199 27.07 -20.16 -3.68
C GLU A 199 26.76 -19.53 -5.05
N GLU A 200 26.36 -20.34 -6.03
CA GLU A 200 25.93 -19.85 -7.34
C GLU A 200 24.50 -19.30 -7.29
N VAL A 201 24.32 -18.05 -7.69
CA VAL A 201 23.01 -17.40 -7.83
C VAL A 201 22.69 -17.27 -9.31
N PRO A 202 21.63 -17.91 -9.82
CA PRO A 202 21.26 -17.82 -11.22
C PRO A 202 20.82 -16.42 -11.59
N GLY A 203 21.15 -16.00 -12.81
CA GLY A 203 20.78 -14.68 -13.33
C GLY A 203 19.28 -14.56 -13.61
N LEU A 204 18.77 -13.35 -13.45
CA LEU A 204 17.43 -12.97 -13.89
C LEU A 204 17.46 -12.69 -15.40
N THR A 205 17.59 -13.79 -16.18
CA THR A 205 17.66 -13.73 -17.64
C THR A 205 16.38 -13.18 -18.26
N GLY A 206 16.46 -12.63 -19.47
CA GLY A 206 15.33 -11.96 -20.12
C GLY A 206 15.23 -10.45 -19.83
N ASN A 207 16.09 -9.94 -18.96
CA ASN A 207 16.25 -8.52 -18.70
C ASN A 207 17.40 -7.94 -19.53
N THR A 208 17.31 -6.64 -19.87
CA THR A 208 18.36 -5.88 -20.55
C THR A 208 18.71 -4.65 -19.75
N LEU A 209 20.00 -4.29 -19.70
CA LEU A 209 20.50 -3.11 -19.05
C LEU A 209 21.14 -2.19 -20.08
N ARG A 210 20.70 -0.93 -20.13
CA ARG A 210 21.28 0.10 -20.98
C ARG A 210 21.83 1.22 -20.13
N TYR A 211 23.07 1.59 -20.36
CA TYR A 211 23.74 2.68 -19.68
C TYR A 211 23.78 3.91 -20.60
N TYR A 212 23.42 5.06 -20.03
CA TYR A 212 23.48 6.35 -20.72
C TYR A 212 24.24 7.36 -19.86
N ARG A 213 25.03 8.18 -20.52
CA ARG A 213 25.70 9.32 -19.89
C ARG A 213 25.08 10.60 -20.43
N THR A 214 24.70 11.50 -19.52
CA THR A 214 24.22 12.83 -19.91
C THR A 214 25.34 13.81 -20.03
N SER A 215 25.27 14.73 -21.00
CA SER A 215 26.17 15.85 -21.14
C SER A 215 25.37 17.12 -21.43
N PHE A 216 25.97 18.28 -21.11
CA PHE A 216 25.37 19.56 -21.47
C PHE A 216 25.57 19.81 -22.95
N VAL A 217 24.51 20.11 -23.66
CA VAL A 217 24.57 20.64 -25.03
C VAL A 217 24.67 22.16 -24.92
N GLY A 218 25.81 22.72 -25.32
CA GLY A 218 25.96 24.16 -25.38
C GLY A 218 24.88 24.74 -26.34
N ARG A 219 24.15 25.79 -25.90
CA ARG A 219 23.36 26.59 -26.82
C ARG A 219 24.35 27.21 -27.80
N GLY A 220 24.33 26.78 -29.07
CA GLY A 220 24.99 27.50 -30.17
C GLY A 220 24.50 28.95 -30.14
N ARG A 221 25.45 29.90 -30.08
CA ARG A 221 25.18 31.32 -30.28
C ARG A 221 24.90 31.57 -31.75
#